data_30380c3238431b75dac22e2d6bc313d9
#
_entry.id   30380c3238431b75dac22e2d6bc313d9
#
_cell.length_a   1.000
_cell.length_b   1.000
_cell.length_c   1.000
_cell.angle_alpha   90.00
_cell.angle_beta   90.00
_cell.angle_gamma   90.00
#
_symmetry.space_group_name_H-M   'P 1'
#
loop_
_entity.id
_entity.type
_entity.pdbx_description
1 polymer ?
#
loop_
_entity_poly.entity_id
_entity_poly.type
_entity_poly.pdbx_seq_one_letter_code
_entity_poly.pdbx_strand_id
1 'polypeptide(L)'
;MKTSAYWLTLLTTCLSLSVSAADLTRAEVEQRLANADKNHIADLKRKDLTELDLSGLDFRKADLWGSDMRRANFSNSNLSGLVLDLTVMSKINLSGADLSKTSVFGVHLGGANLSHANLSGSRFIATLDRSDLSYANLSNVDWGVDMKNQSMGLMRASMNYVNLTGANLSDANLDRALLRYANFKDSVLKNANLFGVDLSGADFTNADLSNANLTGTTLEETNFAGANLTGTRFAGIKDKSRLKGLSESKNLDKAIFE
;
A
#
# COMPACT_ATOMS: atom_id res chain seq x y z
N MET A 1 -0.24 -58.94 53.86
CA MET A 1 0.53 -58.05 52.98
C MET A 1 -0.44 -57.32 52.04
N LYS A 2 -0.70 -56.02 52.28
CA LYS A 2 -1.61 -55.23 51.45
C LYS A 2 -0.77 -54.29 50.59
N THR A 3 -0.79 -54.52 49.28
CA THR A 3 -0.14 -53.65 48.28
C THR A 3 -1.10 -52.54 47.90
N SER A 4 -0.73 -51.29 48.24
CA SER A 4 -1.46 -50.07 47.87
C SER A 4 -0.98 -49.64 46.49
N ALA A 5 -1.87 -49.56 45.51
CA ALA A 5 -1.63 -49.04 44.19
C ALA A 5 -1.98 -47.55 44.20
N TYR A 6 -0.93 -46.70 43.98
CA TYR A 6 -1.14 -45.25 43.77
C TYR A 6 -1.46 -45.00 42.31
N TRP A 7 -2.64 -44.49 42.01
CA TRP A 7 -3.03 -43.95 40.72
C TRP A 7 -2.52 -42.52 40.61
N LEU A 8 -1.54 -42.31 39.77
CA LEU A 8 -1.05 -40.97 39.41
C LEU A 8 -1.93 -40.42 38.29
N THR A 9 -2.89 -39.56 38.63
CA THR A 9 -3.66 -38.80 37.64
C THR A 9 -2.80 -37.68 37.12
N LEU A 10 -2.33 -37.80 35.87
CA LEU A 10 -1.73 -36.67 35.11
C LEU A 10 -2.82 -35.71 34.74
N LEU A 11 -2.88 -34.55 35.40
CA LEU A 11 -3.68 -33.38 34.97
C LEU A 11 -2.91 -32.71 33.81
N THR A 12 -3.29 -33.02 32.58
CA THR A 12 -2.87 -32.25 31.42
C THR A 12 -3.67 -30.93 31.43
N THR A 13 -3.06 -29.87 31.97
CA THR A 13 -3.56 -28.50 31.77
C THR A 13 -3.32 -28.13 30.33
N CYS A 14 -4.34 -28.27 29.46
CA CYS A 14 -4.38 -27.56 28.19
C CYS A 14 -4.39 -26.06 28.48
N LEU A 15 -3.22 -25.39 28.32
CA LEU A 15 -3.19 -23.95 28.13
C LEU A 15 -3.92 -23.68 26.82
N SER A 16 -5.18 -23.35 26.87
CA SER A 16 -5.87 -22.72 25.76
C SER A 16 -5.25 -21.33 25.58
N LEU A 17 -4.35 -21.19 24.61
CA LEU A 17 -4.04 -19.90 24.04
C LEU A 17 -5.36 -19.35 23.52
N SER A 18 -5.93 -18.40 24.22
CA SER A 18 -7.08 -17.63 23.72
C SER A 18 -6.58 -16.83 22.51
N VAL A 19 -6.68 -17.43 21.31
CA VAL A 19 -6.68 -16.66 20.08
C VAL A 19 -7.93 -15.79 20.19
N SER A 20 -7.76 -14.48 20.24
CA SER A 20 -8.89 -13.55 20.12
C SER A 20 -9.60 -13.91 18.81
N ALA A 21 -10.80 -14.43 18.91
CA ALA A 21 -11.61 -14.71 17.73
C ALA A 21 -12.11 -13.38 17.17
N ALA A 22 -12.17 -13.26 15.85
CA ALA A 22 -12.81 -12.11 15.21
C ALA A 22 -14.22 -11.88 15.76
N ASP A 23 -14.65 -10.62 15.85
CA ASP A 23 -15.99 -10.25 16.34
C ASP A 23 -17.12 -10.81 15.48
N LEU A 24 -16.83 -11.15 14.23
CA LEU A 24 -17.78 -11.60 13.22
C LEU A 24 -17.21 -12.80 12.46
N THR A 25 -18.11 -13.63 11.97
CA THR A 25 -17.80 -14.64 10.95
C THR A 25 -18.00 -14.06 9.54
N ARG A 26 -17.44 -14.73 8.52
CA ARG A 26 -17.69 -14.37 7.11
C ARG A 26 -19.20 -14.32 6.81
N ALA A 27 -19.98 -15.31 7.26
CA ALA A 27 -21.41 -15.37 7.00
C ALA A 27 -22.18 -14.17 7.60
N GLU A 28 -21.77 -13.69 8.77
CA GLU A 28 -22.37 -12.50 9.38
C GLU A 28 -22.01 -11.22 8.62
N VAL A 29 -20.79 -11.12 8.12
CA VAL A 29 -20.38 -10.01 7.23
C VAL A 29 -21.18 -10.03 5.94
N GLU A 30 -21.30 -11.19 5.27
CA GLU A 30 -22.10 -11.36 4.05
C GLU A 30 -23.56 -10.98 4.29
N GLN A 31 -24.14 -11.39 5.41
CA GLN A 31 -25.51 -11.04 5.78
C GLN A 31 -25.68 -9.53 5.98
N ARG A 32 -24.75 -8.86 6.65
CA ARG A 32 -24.77 -7.38 6.81
C ARG A 32 -24.68 -6.66 5.47
N LEU A 33 -23.79 -7.11 4.59
CA LEU A 33 -23.61 -6.54 3.24
C LEU A 33 -24.87 -6.75 2.37
N ALA A 34 -25.48 -7.94 2.42
CA ALA A 34 -26.71 -8.26 1.68
C ALA A 34 -27.91 -7.40 2.12
N ASN A 35 -27.98 -7.07 3.40
CA ASN A 35 -29.05 -6.23 3.96
C ASN A 35 -28.78 -4.72 3.82
N ALA A 36 -27.60 -4.32 3.31
CA ALA A 36 -27.21 -2.93 3.15
C ALA A 36 -27.87 -2.28 1.92
N ASP A 37 -28.45 -1.10 2.12
CA ASP A 37 -29.05 -0.27 1.08
C ASP A 37 -28.56 1.19 1.17
N LYS A 38 -29.24 2.12 0.50
CA LYS A 38 -28.90 3.55 0.52
C LYS A 38 -29.15 4.22 1.89
N ASN A 39 -30.01 3.65 2.71
CA ASN A 39 -30.43 4.20 4.00
C ASN A 39 -29.82 3.44 5.18
N HIS A 40 -29.38 2.18 4.94
CA HIS A 40 -28.85 1.28 5.95
C HIS A 40 -27.53 0.69 5.46
N ILE A 41 -26.42 1.28 5.85
CA ILE A 41 -25.09 0.76 5.53
C ILE A 41 -24.74 -0.43 6.43
N ALA A 42 -23.94 -1.36 5.94
CA ALA A 42 -23.40 -2.45 6.74
C ALA A 42 -22.44 -1.89 7.80
N ASP A 43 -22.86 -1.90 9.05
CA ASP A 43 -22.03 -1.42 10.16
C ASP A 43 -20.98 -2.48 10.54
N LEU A 44 -19.75 -2.20 10.11
CA LEU A 44 -18.54 -2.97 10.41
C LEU A 44 -17.52 -2.13 11.18
N LYS A 45 -17.93 -0.96 11.72
CA LYS A 45 -17.06 -0.06 12.47
C LYS A 45 -16.46 -0.74 13.69
N ARG A 46 -15.15 -0.51 13.90
CA ARG A 46 -14.42 -0.97 15.08
C ARG A 46 -14.54 -2.46 15.35
N LYS A 47 -14.87 -3.27 14.31
CA LYS A 47 -14.95 -4.71 14.41
C LYS A 47 -13.57 -5.34 14.29
N ASP A 48 -13.36 -6.39 15.04
CA ASP A 48 -12.25 -7.31 14.82
C ASP A 48 -12.61 -8.24 13.66
N LEU A 49 -11.95 -8.03 12.52
CA LEU A 49 -12.07 -8.81 11.29
C LEU A 49 -10.74 -9.53 10.98
N THR A 50 -9.87 -9.64 11.99
CA THR A 50 -8.53 -10.22 11.79
C THR A 50 -8.62 -11.65 11.28
N GLU A 51 -7.72 -11.95 10.33
CA GLU A 51 -7.57 -13.29 9.73
C GLU A 51 -8.80 -13.85 9.00
N LEU A 52 -9.90 -13.08 8.89
CA LEU A 52 -11.09 -13.52 8.15
C LEU A 52 -10.82 -13.60 6.65
N ASP A 53 -11.39 -14.60 6.01
CA ASP A 53 -11.52 -14.63 4.55
C ASP A 53 -12.78 -13.87 4.12
N LEU A 54 -12.58 -12.67 3.60
CA LEU A 54 -13.62 -11.77 3.10
C LEU A 54 -13.43 -11.50 1.61
N SER A 55 -12.75 -12.42 0.90
CA SER A 55 -12.45 -12.29 -0.52
C SER A 55 -13.70 -12.25 -1.38
N GLY A 56 -13.64 -11.46 -2.47
CA GLY A 56 -14.68 -11.35 -3.48
C GLY A 56 -15.94 -10.61 -3.07
N LEU A 57 -16.00 -10.04 -1.85
CA LEU A 57 -17.19 -9.34 -1.35
C LEU A 57 -17.24 -7.87 -1.81
N ASP A 58 -18.46 -7.33 -1.90
CA ASP A 58 -18.71 -5.93 -2.23
C ASP A 58 -18.99 -5.10 -0.97
N PHE A 59 -17.99 -4.28 -0.58
CA PHE A 59 -18.03 -3.44 0.62
C PHE A 59 -18.49 -2.00 0.35
N ARG A 60 -18.89 -1.63 -0.87
CA ARG A 60 -19.24 -0.24 -1.21
C ARG A 60 -20.37 0.37 -0.35
N LYS A 61 -21.14 -0.45 0.32
CA LYS A 61 -22.19 -0.04 1.26
C LYS A 61 -21.84 -0.38 2.71
N ALA A 62 -20.57 -0.59 3.02
CA ALA A 62 -20.10 -0.86 4.37
C ALA A 62 -19.42 0.37 4.97
N ASP A 63 -19.43 0.43 6.30
CA ASP A 63 -18.60 1.34 7.06
C ASP A 63 -17.59 0.50 7.87
N LEU A 64 -16.32 0.61 7.48
CA LEU A 64 -15.20 -0.13 8.08
C LEU A 64 -14.35 0.75 9.01
N TRP A 65 -14.81 1.97 9.32
CA TRP A 65 -14.03 2.93 10.12
C TRP A 65 -13.51 2.31 11.42
N GLY A 66 -12.21 2.41 11.65
CA GLY A 66 -11.56 1.93 12.86
C GLY A 66 -11.56 0.41 13.06
N SER A 67 -11.96 -0.39 12.06
CA SER A 67 -11.91 -1.86 12.15
C SER A 67 -10.48 -2.39 12.11
N ASP A 68 -10.28 -3.54 12.72
CA ASP A 68 -9.02 -4.28 12.69
C ASP A 68 -9.12 -5.37 11.61
N MET A 69 -8.39 -5.18 10.51
CA MET A 69 -8.37 -6.08 9.35
C MET A 69 -7.00 -6.75 9.17
N ARG A 70 -6.18 -6.80 10.22
CA ARG A 70 -4.85 -7.40 10.13
C ARG A 70 -4.92 -8.84 9.64
N ARG A 71 -4.08 -9.15 8.65
CA ARG A 71 -3.99 -10.48 8.03
C ARG A 71 -5.29 -11.03 7.44
N ALA A 72 -6.36 -10.21 7.36
CA ALA A 72 -7.57 -10.61 6.68
C ALA A 72 -7.36 -10.72 5.17
N ASN A 73 -8.15 -11.57 4.52
CA ASN A 73 -8.14 -11.74 3.07
C ASN A 73 -9.31 -10.97 2.44
N PHE A 74 -9.01 -9.85 1.78
CA PHE A 74 -9.92 -9.05 0.97
C PHE A 74 -9.58 -9.13 -0.53
N SER A 75 -8.92 -10.21 -0.96
CA SER A 75 -8.56 -10.36 -2.37
C SER A 75 -9.80 -10.32 -3.28
N ASN A 76 -9.68 -9.63 -4.43
CA ASN A 76 -10.75 -9.47 -5.41
C ASN A 76 -12.04 -8.83 -4.85
N SER A 77 -12.01 -8.20 -3.68
CA SER A 77 -13.17 -7.50 -3.11
C SER A 77 -13.31 -6.08 -3.67
N ASN A 78 -14.50 -5.50 -3.55
CA ASN A 78 -14.76 -4.12 -3.95
C ASN A 78 -14.89 -3.21 -2.73
N LEU A 79 -13.88 -2.35 -2.52
CA LEU A 79 -13.84 -1.33 -1.47
C LEU A 79 -13.88 0.09 -2.08
N SER A 80 -14.19 0.23 -3.37
CA SER A 80 -14.09 1.51 -4.07
C SER A 80 -14.90 2.63 -3.42
N GLY A 81 -14.29 3.81 -3.31
CA GLY A 81 -14.91 5.01 -2.74
C GLY A 81 -15.07 5.02 -1.23
N LEU A 82 -14.59 4.00 -0.50
CA LEU A 82 -14.69 3.96 0.95
C LEU A 82 -13.70 4.93 1.63
N VAL A 83 -14.07 5.37 2.83
CA VAL A 83 -13.17 6.00 3.80
C VAL A 83 -12.73 4.91 4.79
N LEU A 84 -11.43 4.59 4.76
CA LEU A 84 -10.83 3.53 5.55
C LEU A 84 -9.90 4.08 6.65
N ASP A 85 -10.20 5.29 7.11
CA ASP A 85 -9.39 5.97 8.11
C ASP A 85 -9.41 5.22 9.45
N LEU A 86 -8.28 5.26 10.16
CA LEU A 86 -8.08 4.63 11.46
C LEU A 86 -8.25 3.10 11.49
N THR A 87 -8.37 2.44 10.35
CA THR A 87 -8.34 0.98 10.26
C THR A 87 -6.93 0.45 10.52
N VAL A 88 -6.81 -0.82 10.86
CA VAL A 88 -5.51 -1.50 11.01
C VAL A 88 -5.42 -2.59 9.96
N MET A 89 -4.48 -2.45 9.00
CA MET A 89 -4.41 -3.29 7.81
C MET A 89 -3.03 -3.97 7.62
N SER A 90 -2.22 -4.09 8.66
CA SER A 90 -0.91 -4.71 8.52
C SER A 90 -1.02 -6.14 8.00
N LYS A 91 -0.25 -6.46 6.96
CA LYS A 91 -0.22 -7.78 6.29
C LYS A 91 -1.57 -8.24 5.72
N ILE A 92 -2.50 -7.32 5.45
CA ILE A 92 -3.77 -7.63 4.77
C ILE A 92 -3.50 -8.12 3.35
N ASN A 93 -4.34 -9.02 2.85
CA ASN A 93 -4.35 -9.41 1.44
C ASN A 93 -5.46 -8.64 0.69
N LEU A 94 -5.07 -7.73 -0.18
CA LEU A 94 -5.92 -6.91 -1.05
C LEU A 94 -5.61 -7.19 -2.53
N SER A 95 -4.99 -8.34 -2.85
CA SER A 95 -4.61 -8.65 -4.23
C SER A 95 -5.84 -8.65 -5.14
N GLY A 96 -5.74 -7.96 -6.28
CA GLY A 96 -6.84 -7.82 -7.24
C GLY A 96 -8.07 -7.04 -6.74
N ALA A 97 -8.03 -6.46 -5.53
CA ALA A 97 -9.15 -5.70 -4.99
C ALA A 97 -9.33 -4.35 -5.70
N ASP A 98 -10.55 -3.83 -5.74
CA ASP A 98 -10.84 -2.47 -6.18
C ASP A 98 -10.87 -1.51 -4.98
N LEU A 99 -9.83 -0.67 -4.88
CA LEU A 99 -9.68 0.42 -3.92
C LEU A 99 -9.71 1.79 -4.63
N SER A 100 -10.27 1.87 -5.84
CA SER A 100 -10.32 3.13 -6.56
C SER A 100 -11.10 4.18 -5.77
N LYS A 101 -10.57 5.43 -5.77
CA LYS A 101 -11.17 6.57 -5.08
C LYS A 101 -11.36 6.38 -3.56
N THR A 102 -10.66 5.42 -2.93
CA THR A 102 -10.66 5.29 -1.47
C THR A 102 -9.85 6.40 -0.82
N SER A 103 -10.21 6.73 0.42
CA SER A 103 -9.41 7.59 1.30
C SER A 103 -8.87 6.76 2.47
N VAL A 104 -7.57 6.89 2.72
CA VAL A 104 -6.85 6.20 3.81
C VAL A 104 -5.93 7.19 4.49
N PHE A 105 -6.22 7.52 5.75
CA PHE A 105 -5.43 8.45 6.54
C PHE A 105 -4.97 7.85 7.86
N GLY A 106 -3.65 7.93 8.12
CA GLY A 106 -3.07 7.49 9.38
C GLY A 106 -3.06 5.96 9.59
N VAL A 107 -3.05 5.18 8.52
CA VAL A 107 -3.20 3.72 8.54
C VAL A 107 -1.87 3.01 8.30
N HIS A 108 -1.68 1.87 8.94
CA HIS A 108 -0.56 0.97 8.72
C HIS A 108 -0.94 -0.20 7.81
N LEU A 109 -0.37 -0.22 6.60
CA LEU A 109 -0.48 -1.32 5.62
C LEU A 109 0.85 -2.08 5.45
N GLY A 110 1.80 -1.93 6.36
CA GLY A 110 3.12 -2.55 6.22
C GLY A 110 3.05 -4.05 5.95
N GLY A 111 3.73 -4.49 4.87
CA GLY A 111 3.73 -5.88 4.42
C GLY A 111 2.39 -6.36 3.82
N ALA A 112 1.50 -5.46 3.43
CA ALA A 112 0.26 -5.81 2.74
C ALA A 112 0.53 -6.32 1.31
N ASN A 113 -0.34 -7.20 0.82
CA ASN A 113 -0.36 -7.62 -0.58
C ASN A 113 -1.47 -6.84 -1.33
N LEU A 114 -1.07 -5.92 -2.19
CA LEU A 114 -1.93 -5.12 -3.08
C LEU A 114 -1.61 -5.42 -4.56
N SER A 115 -0.97 -6.56 -4.85
CA SER A 115 -0.62 -6.92 -6.22
C SER A 115 -1.88 -6.96 -7.10
N HIS A 116 -1.79 -6.43 -8.32
CA HIS A 116 -2.92 -6.32 -9.26
C HIS A 116 -4.14 -5.51 -8.76
N ALA A 117 -4.06 -4.85 -7.61
CA ALA A 117 -5.17 -4.03 -7.09
C ALA A 117 -5.39 -2.78 -7.95
N ASN A 118 -6.62 -2.30 -8.00
CA ASN A 118 -6.97 -1.01 -8.58
C ASN A 118 -7.05 0.06 -7.49
N LEU A 119 -6.08 0.97 -7.45
CA LEU A 119 -5.99 2.08 -6.49
C LEU A 119 -6.23 3.43 -7.17
N SER A 120 -6.69 3.44 -8.45
CA SER A 120 -6.76 4.66 -9.24
C SER A 120 -7.58 5.77 -8.57
N GLY A 121 -7.03 6.99 -8.57
CA GLY A 121 -7.67 8.14 -7.97
C GLY A 121 -7.83 8.09 -6.45
N SER A 122 -7.19 7.15 -5.76
CA SER A 122 -7.22 7.07 -4.30
C SER A 122 -6.31 8.10 -3.64
N ARG A 123 -6.57 8.39 -2.36
CA ARG A 123 -5.73 9.24 -1.51
C ARG A 123 -5.24 8.46 -0.29
N PHE A 124 -3.94 8.20 -0.23
CA PHE A 124 -3.33 7.48 0.89
C PHE A 124 -2.25 8.34 1.56
N ILE A 125 -2.45 8.62 2.84
CA ILE A 125 -1.43 9.13 3.75
C ILE A 125 -1.19 8.03 4.80
N ALA A 126 -0.42 7.03 4.42
CA ALA A 126 -0.32 5.77 5.12
C ALA A 126 1.11 5.21 5.08
N THR A 127 1.40 4.22 5.91
CA THR A 127 2.64 3.44 5.86
C THR A 127 2.40 2.14 5.11
N LEU A 128 3.02 2.00 3.93
CA LEU A 128 2.98 0.81 3.07
C LEU A 128 4.37 0.15 2.95
N ASP A 129 5.24 0.35 3.91
CA ASP A 129 6.60 -0.19 3.85
C ASP A 129 6.59 -1.70 3.65
N ARG A 130 7.42 -2.20 2.73
CA ARG A 130 7.56 -3.61 2.37
C ARG A 130 6.28 -4.27 1.84
N SER A 131 5.33 -3.50 1.34
CA SER A 131 4.12 -4.02 0.69
C SER A 131 4.40 -4.40 -0.76
N ASP A 132 3.58 -5.31 -1.28
CA ASP A 132 3.60 -5.70 -2.69
C ASP A 132 2.47 -4.97 -3.44
N LEU A 133 2.83 -4.07 -4.34
CA LEU A 133 1.95 -3.35 -5.27
C LEU A 133 2.30 -3.69 -6.73
N SER A 134 2.91 -4.86 -6.96
CA SER A 134 3.28 -5.27 -8.32
C SER A 134 2.04 -5.35 -9.22
N TYR A 135 2.18 -4.81 -10.42
CA TYR A 135 1.09 -4.74 -11.42
C TYR A 135 -0.17 -4.01 -10.98
N ALA A 136 -0.12 -3.27 -9.87
CA ALA A 136 -1.26 -2.48 -9.41
C ALA A 136 -1.49 -1.25 -10.30
N ASN A 137 -2.73 -0.80 -10.37
CA ASN A 137 -3.09 0.45 -11.02
C ASN A 137 -3.14 1.59 -9.99
N LEU A 138 -2.12 2.44 -9.98
CA LEU A 138 -2.00 3.65 -9.16
C LEU A 138 -2.15 4.93 -9.99
N SER A 139 -2.82 4.86 -11.14
CA SER A 139 -2.99 6.05 -11.96
C SER A 139 -3.81 7.12 -11.25
N ASN A 140 -3.39 8.39 -11.38
CA ASN A 140 -4.08 9.54 -10.78
C ASN A 140 -4.22 9.48 -9.24
N VAL A 141 -3.40 8.70 -8.53
CA VAL A 141 -3.41 8.72 -7.06
C VAL A 141 -2.91 10.07 -6.53
N ASP A 142 -3.46 10.51 -5.40
CA ASP A 142 -2.94 11.66 -4.66
C ASP A 142 -2.40 11.19 -3.30
N TRP A 143 -1.14 10.72 -3.30
CA TRP A 143 -0.44 10.22 -2.12
C TRP A 143 0.69 11.17 -1.67
N GLY A 144 0.68 12.39 -2.22
CA GLY A 144 1.60 13.43 -1.83
C GLY A 144 1.36 13.94 -0.41
N VAL A 145 2.29 14.76 0.08
CA VAL A 145 2.23 15.34 1.41
C VAL A 145 0.92 16.11 1.65
N ASP A 146 0.35 15.94 2.84
CA ASP A 146 -0.81 16.75 3.24
C ASP A 146 -0.36 18.11 3.78
N MET A 147 -0.39 19.13 2.92
CA MET A 147 0.00 20.49 3.27
C MET A 147 -1.03 21.24 4.14
N LYS A 148 -2.23 20.70 4.31
CA LYS A 148 -3.31 21.36 5.08
C LYS A 148 -3.27 20.99 6.57
N ASN A 149 -2.77 19.79 6.91
CA ASN A 149 -2.76 19.26 8.28
C ASN A 149 -1.35 19.26 8.90
N GLN A 150 -0.60 20.34 8.73
CA GLN A 150 0.80 20.48 9.17
C GLN A 150 1.01 20.47 10.70
N SER A 151 -0.04 20.68 11.50
CA SER A 151 0.05 20.74 12.97
C SER A 151 0.49 19.41 13.61
N MET A 152 0.36 18.29 12.89
CA MET A 152 0.74 16.94 13.33
C MET A 152 2.12 16.50 12.79
N GLY A 153 2.89 17.39 12.20
CA GLY A 153 4.12 17.10 11.48
C GLY A 153 3.85 16.82 9.99
N LEU A 154 4.93 16.55 9.24
CA LEU A 154 4.81 16.32 7.81
C LEU A 154 4.19 14.94 7.55
N MET A 155 2.87 14.88 7.37
CA MET A 155 2.16 13.64 7.05
C MET A 155 2.29 13.35 5.56
N ARG A 156 2.89 12.21 5.25
CA ARG A 156 3.20 11.76 3.89
C ARG A 156 3.15 10.24 3.78
N ALA A 157 2.96 9.72 2.58
CA ALA A 157 3.04 8.28 2.35
C ALA A 157 4.46 7.76 2.60
N SER A 158 4.58 6.63 3.30
CA SER A 158 5.83 5.87 3.46
C SER A 158 5.70 4.55 2.73
N MET A 159 6.58 4.31 1.76
CA MET A 159 6.59 3.14 0.87
C MET A 159 8.03 2.60 0.71
N ASN A 160 8.82 2.61 1.79
CA ASN A 160 10.17 2.08 1.73
C ASN A 160 10.14 0.57 1.45
N TYR A 161 11.05 0.10 0.60
CA TYR A 161 11.15 -1.31 0.19
C TYR A 161 9.87 -1.86 -0.47
N VAL A 162 9.01 -1.01 -1.00
CA VAL A 162 7.80 -1.42 -1.70
C VAL A 162 8.15 -2.07 -3.04
N ASN A 163 7.39 -3.10 -3.42
CA ASN A 163 7.45 -3.66 -4.77
C ASN A 163 6.39 -3.01 -5.67
N LEU A 164 6.83 -2.24 -6.67
CA LEU A 164 6.00 -1.58 -7.69
C LEU A 164 6.32 -2.10 -9.09
N THR A 165 6.88 -3.32 -9.19
CA THR A 165 7.21 -3.93 -10.49
C THR A 165 5.98 -3.97 -11.39
N GLY A 166 6.10 -3.41 -12.61
CA GLY A 166 5.02 -3.40 -13.59
C GLY A 166 3.79 -2.56 -13.22
N ALA A 167 3.84 -1.79 -12.12
CA ALA A 167 2.73 -0.96 -11.69
C ALA A 167 2.52 0.25 -12.63
N ASN A 168 1.26 0.70 -12.76
CA ASN A 168 0.92 1.93 -13.47
C ASN A 168 0.73 3.10 -12.50
N LEU A 169 1.67 4.04 -12.49
CA LEU A 169 1.67 5.27 -11.70
C LEU A 169 1.51 6.51 -12.60
N SER A 170 0.89 6.38 -13.78
CA SER A 170 0.68 7.52 -14.67
C SER A 170 -0.12 8.60 -13.96
N ASP A 171 0.33 9.85 -14.08
CA ASP A 171 -0.30 11.03 -13.47
C ASP A 171 -0.43 10.96 -11.92
N ALA A 172 0.34 10.08 -11.26
CA ALA A 172 0.35 9.94 -9.80
C ALA A 172 1.01 11.15 -9.14
N ASN A 173 0.44 11.64 -8.05
CA ASN A 173 1.07 12.61 -7.15
C ASN A 173 1.66 11.88 -5.94
N LEU A 174 3.00 11.85 -5.86
CA LEU A 174 3.78 11.26 -4.77
C LEU A 174 4.69 12.30 -4.09
N ASP A 175 4.33 13.60 -4.18
CA ASP A 175 5.12 14.70 -3.63
C ASP A 175 5.64 14.40 -2.23
N ARG A 176 6.97 14.45 -2.05
CA ARG A 176 7.70 14.21 -0.80
C ARG A 176 7.45 12.88 -0.10
N ALA A 177 6.91 11.86 -0.78
CA ALA A 177 6.80 10.51 -0.23
C ALA A 177 8.18 9.90 0.11
N LEU A 178 8.18 8.83 0.91
CA LEU A 178 9.38 8.04 1.20
C LEU A 178 9.33 6.76 0.37
N LEU A 179 10.32 6.57 -0.52
CA LEU A 179 10.39 5.45 -1.47
C LEU A 179 11.80 4.84 -1.53
N ARG A 180 12.49 4.84 -0.39
CA ARG A 180 13.83 4.25 -0.31
C ARG A 180 13.77 2.77 -0.68
N TYR A 181 14.71 2.35 -1.52
CA TYR A 181 14.82 0.96 -1.98
C TYR A 181 13.55 0.40 -2.61
N ALA A 182 12.66 1.26 -3.13
CA ALA A 182 11.49 0.85 -3.86
C ALA A 182 11.87 0.21 -5.20
N ASN A 183 11.15 -0.84 -5.59
CA ASN A 183 11.36 -1.52 -6.85
C ASN A 183 10.32 -1.05 -7.88
N PHE A 184 10.74 -0.23 -8.86
CA PHE A 184 9.92 0.28 -9.95
C PHE A 184 10.22 -0.39 -11.30
N LYS A 185 10.81 -1.58 -11.30
CA LYS A 185 11.12 -2.27 -12.56
C LYS A 185 9.90 -2.38 -13.45
N ASP A 186 10.09 -2.08 -14.74
CA ASP A 186 9.06 -2.21 -15.77
C ASP A 186 7.77 -1.40 -15.49
N SER A 187 7.78 -0.47 -14.53
CA SER A 187 6.63 0.37 -14.16
C SER A 187 6.44 1.55 -15.12
N VAL A 188 5.23 2.13 -15.12
CA VAL A 188 4.88 3.31 -15.90
C VAL A 188 4.62 4.50 -14.98
N LEU A 189 5.48 5.54 -15.06
CA LEU A 189 5.39 6.77 -14.25
C LEU A 189 5.21 8.02 -15.14
N LYS A 190 4.52 7.90 -16.27
CA LYS A 190 4.29 9.03 -17.17
C LYS A 190 3.62 10.18 -16.41
N ASN A 191 4.17 11.40 -16.56
CA ASN A 191 3.68 12.62 -15.93
C ASN A 191 3.63 12.56 -14.39
N ALA A 192 4.19 11.54 -13.72
CA ALA A 192 4.14 11.43 -12.27
C ALA A 192 4.87 12.58 -11.58
N ASN A 193 4.28 13.11 -10.51
CA ASN A 193 4.92 14.08 -9.64
C ASN A 193 5.66 13.39 -8.51
N LEU A 194 6.99 13.34 -8.60
CA LEU A 194 7.91 12.80 -7.61
C LEU A 194 8.72 13.90 -6.91
N PHE A 195 8.23 15.15 -6.91
CA PHE A 195 8.96 16.28 -6.33
C PHE A 195 9.39 16.01 -4.89
N GLY A 196 10.69 16.18 -4.60
CA GLY A 196 11.22 16.04 -3.24
C GLY A 196 11.10 14.65 -2.60
N VAL A 197 10.83 13.61 -3.38
CA VAL A 197 10.78 12.20 -2.92
C VAL A 197 12.17 11.71 -2.54
N ASP A 198 12.27 10.90 -1.50
CA ASP A 198 13.49 10.14 -1.21
C ASP A 198 13.44 8.79 -1.95
N LEU A 199 14.23 8.69 -3.00
CA LEU A 199 14.36 7.53 -3.89
C LEU A 199 15.70 6.79 -3.72
N SER A 200 16.43 7.05 -2.63
CA SER A 200 17.73 6.43 -2.41
C SER A 200 17.64 4.90 -2.56
N GLY A 201 18.49 4.34 -3.40
CA GLY A 201 18.53 2.91 -3.69
C GLY A 201 17.34 2.35 -4.49
N ALA A 202 16.44 3.19 -5.00
CA ALA A 202 15.32 2.75 -5.83
C ALA A 202 15.80 2.19 -7.18
N ASP A 203 15.04 1.24 -7.73
CA ASP A 203 15.35 0.58 -9.01
C ASP A 203 14.28 0.88 -10.06
N PHE A 204 14.63 1.74 -11.04
CA PHE A 204 13.79 2.10 -12.20
C PHE A 204 14.19 1.35 -13.48
N THR A 205 14.82 0.18 -13.37
CA THR A 205 15.19 -0.60 -14.55
C THR A 205 13.98 -0.76 -15.50
N ASN A 206 14.16 -0.32 -16.76
CA ASN A 206 13.14 -0.33 -17.82
C ASN A 206 11.86 0.48 -17.53
N ALA A 207 11.79 1.28 -16.49
CA ALA A 207 10.59 2.08 -16.19
C ALA A 207 10.36 3.19 -17.23
N ASP A 208 9.11 3.58 -17.45
CA ASP A 208 8.77 4.74 -18.28
C ASP A 208 8.52 5.97 -17.40
N LEU A 209 9.54 6.85 -17.33
CA LEU A 209 9.53 8.11 -16.58
C LEU A 209 9.19 9.32 -17.48
N SER A 210 8.60 9.10 -18.66
CA SER A 210 8.33 10.20 -19.59
C SER A 210 7.56 11.34 -18.93
N ASN A 211 8.12 12.56 -19.00
CA ASN A 211 7.62 13.79 -18.39
C ASN A 211 7.45 13.76 -16.86
N ALA A 212 7.99 12.77 -16.15
CA ALA A 212 7.94 12.72 -14.70
C ALA A 212 8.76 13.87 -14.08
N ASN A 213 8.29 14.38 -12.94
CA ASN A 213 8.98 15.43 -12.20
C ASN A 213 9.78 14.85 -11.03
N LEU A 214 11.09 14.72 -11.17
CA LEU A 214 12.03 14.30 -10.12
C LEU A 214 12.82 15.48 -9.53
N THR A 215 12.31 16.69 -9.63
CA THR A 215 12.96 17.89 -9.07
C THR A 215 13.13 17.76 -7.56
N GLY A 216 14.33 18.02 -7.05
CA GLY A 216 14.62 18.02 -5.62
C GLY A 216 14.58 16.64 -4.93
N THR A 217 14.54 15.55 -5.71
CA THR A 217 14.59 14.17 -5.17
C THR A 217 15.97 13.84 -4.62
N THR A 218 15.99 12.92 -3.64
CA THR A 218 17.23 12.23 -3.24
C THR A 218 17.38 10.96 -4.07
N LEU A 219 18.47 10.85 -4.86
CA LEU A 219 18.70 9.78 -5.84
C LEU A 219 19.98 8.98 -5.59
N GLU A 220 20.48 8.94 -4.36
CA GLU A 220 21.68 8.17 -4.06
C GLU A 220 21.48 6.69 -4.40
N GLU A 221 22.43 6.11 -5.17
CA GLU A 221 22.38 4.70 -5.58
C GLU A 221 21.14 4.28 -6.41
N THR A 222 20.35 5.24 -6.90
CA THR A 222 19.18 4.97 -7.74
C THR A 222 19.61 4.43 -9.10
N ASN A 223 18.93 3.39 -9.59
CA ASN A 223 19.23 2.73 -10.87
C ASN A 223 18.22 3.11 -11.96
N PHE A 224 18.74 3.64 -13.11
CA PHE A 224 17.95 4.04 -14.27
C PHE A 224 18.25 3.22 -15.53
N ALA A 225 18.88 2.04 -15.41
CA ALA A 225 19.23 1.21 -16.57
C ALA A 225 18.00 0.90 -17.42
N GLY A 226 18.04 1.24 -18.71
CA GLY A 226 16.94 1.04 -19.65
C GLY A 226 15.70 1.90 -19.44
N ALA A 227 15.66 2.76 -18.42
CA ALA A 227 14.53 3.66 -18.14
C ALA A 227 14.34 4.67 -19.29
N ASN A 228 13.09 5.01 -19.64
CA ASN A 228 12.77 6.06 -20.59
C ASN A 228 12.69 7.41 -19.89
N LEU A 229 13.62 8.32 -20.19
CA LEU A 229 13.77 9.63 -19.56
C LEU A 229 13.28 10.79 -20.43
N THR A 230 12.46 10.55 -21.44
CA THR A 230 11.92 11.62 -22.31
C THR A 230 11.20 12.69 -21.51
N GLY A 231 11.74 13.91 -21.48
CA GLY A 231 11.14 15.05 -20.77
C GLY A 231 11.15 14.94 -19.25
N THR A 232 11.82 13.93 -18.69
CA THR A 232 11.96 13.78 -17.23
C THR A 232 12.75 14.94 -16.66
N ARG A 233 12.26 15.56 -15.57
CA ARG A 233 12.90 16.71 -14.92
C ARG A 233 13.69 16.27 -13.70
N PHE A 234 14.99 16.62 -13.71
CA PHE A 234 15.95 16.29 -12.64
C PHE A 234 16.55 17.55 -11.98
N ALA A 235 15.83 18.67 -11.96
CA ALA A 235 16.37 19.91 -11.41
C ALA A 235 16.78 19.75 -9.92
N GLY A 236 17.95 20.35 -9.59
CA GLY A 236 18.49 20.31 -8.24
C GLY A 236 19.39 19.10 -7.93
N ILE A 237 19.63 18.21 -8.88
CA ILE A 237 20.55 17.08 -8.69
C ILE A 237 22.00 17.55 -8.88
N LYS A 238 22.75 17.55 -7.78
CA LYS A 238 24.13 18.07 -7.73
C LYS A 238 25.17 17.12 -8.30
N ASP A 239 24.99 15.82 -8.10
CA ASP A 239 25.96 14.80 -8.47
C ASP A 239 25.31 13.64 -9.23
N LYS A 240 25.53 13.63 -10.55
CA LYS A 240 25.00 12.58 -11.44
C LYS A 240 25.84 11.30 -11.39
N SER A 241 27.07 11.35 -10.86
CA SER A 241 27.99 10.21 -10.86
C SER A 241 27.52 9.08 -9.93
N ARG A 242 26.65 9.40 -8.99
CA ARG A 242 26.05 8.44 -8.04
C ARG A 242 24.78 7.74 -8.56
N LEU A 243 24.30 8.13 -9.75
CA LEU A 243 23.18 7.50 -10.42
C LEU A 243 23.65 6.28 -11.21
N LYS A 244 23.08 5.11 -10.89
CA LYS A 244 23.43 3.86 -11.60
C LYS A 244 22.67 3.77 -12.92
N GLY A 245 23.29 3.19 -13.95
CA GLY A 245 22.62 2.89 -15.21
C GLY A 245 22.12 4.10 -16.00
N LEU A 246 22.51 5.34 -15.63
CA LEU A 246 22.03 6.54 -16.30
C LEU A 246 22.46 6.58 -17.77
N SER A 247 23.67 6.14 -18.09
CA SER A 247 24.17 6.05 -19.47
C SER A 247 23.48 4.96 -20.31
N GLU A 248 22.82 4.01 -19.65
CA GLU A 248 22.07 2.91 -20.28
C GLU A 248 20.59 3.27 -20.47
N SER A 249 20.16 4.43 -19.96
CA SER A 249 18.78 4.89 -20.08
C SER A 249 18.45 5.32 -21.51
N LYS A 250 17.18 5.29 -21.86
CA LYS A 250 16.66 5.73 -23.17
C LYS A 250 16.34 7.22 -23.12
N ASN A 251 16.67 7.95 -24.20
CA ASN A 251 16.35 9.37 -24.38
C ASN A 251 16.93 10.29 -23.26
N LEU A 252 18.11 9.96 -22.75
CA LEU A 252 18.81 10.78 -21.76
C LEU A 252 19.06 12.22 -22.26
N ASP A 253 19.27 12.38 -23.57
CA ASP A 253 19.43 13.65 -24.25
C ASP A 253 18.18 14.55 -24.21
N LYS A 254 17.02 13.96 -23.94
CA LYS A 254 15.73 14.66 -23.78
C LYS A 254 15.35 14.91 -22.31
N ALA A 255 16.15 14.46 -21.37
CA ALA A 255 15.97 14.73 -19.95
C ALA A 255 16.40 16.16 -19.60
N ILE A 256 15.73 16.78 -18.61
CA ILE A 256 15.92 18.17 -18.20
C ILE A 256 16.62 18.19 -16.84
N PHE A 257 17.84 18.75 -16.77
CA PHE A 257 18.69 18.79 -15.57
C PHE A 257 18.89 20.21 -15.00
N GLU A 258 18.15 21.18 -15.47
CA GLU A 258 18.27 22.58 -15.06
C GLU A 258 17.31 22.92 -13.90
#